data_f5a0bebe2a00455a363d0a40520e917f
#
_entry.id   f5a0bebe2a00455a363d0a40520e917f
#
_cell.length_a   1.000
_cell.length_b   1.000
_cell.length_c   1.000
_cell.angle_alpha   90.00
_cell.angle_beta   90.00
_cell.angle_gamma   90.00
#
_symmetry.space_group_name_H-M   'P 1'
#
loop_
_entity.id
_entity.type
_entity.pdbx_description
1 polymer ?
#
loop_
_entity_poly.entity_id
_entity_poly.type
_entity_poly.pdbx_seq_one_letter_code
_entity_poly.pdbx_strand_id
1 'polypeptide(L)'
;MYRILFLIFLLFLAVPFTLSAQSTPKTLRVQWFAGRRYVSLNDIARFYGMSMNMERNGRITLTLRNAKIVMTLNKRYGSLNGIAVTYLYAPAILGGRPYISELDFSKVIEPVMRNATLSKRKVRTIMIDPGHGGKDNGAPGANRVW
;
A
#
# COMPACT_ATOMS: atom_id res chain seq x y z
N MET A 1 -30.41 14.67 -51.87
CA MET A 1 -30.25 15.28 -50.54
C MET A 1 -29.96 14.25 -49.45
N TYR A 2 -30.63 13.10 -49.40
CA TYR A 2 -30.42 12.06 -48.37
C TYR A 2 -29.07 11.32 -48.43
N ARG A 3 -28.43 11.21 -49.59
CA ARG A 3 -27.13 10.55 -49.77
C ARG A 3 -25.98 11.31 -49.13
N ILE A 4 -26.02 12.63 -49.09
CA ILE A 4 -24.99 13.48 -48.45
C ILE A 4 -25.14 13.44 -46.92
N LEU A 5 -26.39 13.40 -46.42
CA LEU A 5 -26.66 13.27 -44.98
C LEU A 5 -26.16 11.92 -44.40
N PHE A 6 -26.29 10.84 -45.17
CA PHE A 6 -25.82 9.50 -44.79
C PHE A 6 -24.29 9.41 -44.73
N LEU A 7 -23.61 10.09 -45.67
CA LEU A 7 -22.14 10.18 -45.67
C LEU A 7 -21.59 10.97 -44.46
N ILE A 8 -22.29 12.06 -44.06
CA ILE A 8 -21.89 12.84 -42.86
C ILE A 8 -22.12 12.04 -41.58
N PHE A 9 -23.19 11.23 -41.51
CA PHE A 9 -23.46 10.36 -40.38
C PHE A 9 -22.42 9.24 -40.24
N LEU A 10 -21.94 8.68 -41.36
CA LEU A 10 -20.89 7.65 -41.36
C LEU A 10 -19.51 8.20 -40.93
N LEU A 11 -19.24 9.49 -41.21
CA LEU A 11 -18.00 10.15 -40.83
C LEU A 11 -17.93 10.42 -39.33
N PHE A 12 -19.07 10.54 -38.63
CA PHE A 12 -19.13 10.77 -37.20
C PHE A 12 -18.88 9.50 -36.35
N LEU A 13 -19.00 8.31 -36.96
CA LEU A 13 -18.78 7.01 -36.30
C LEU A 13 -17.29 6.59 -36.25
N ALA A 14 -16.41 7.34 -36.90
CA ALA A 14 -14.97 7.03 -36.97
C ALA A 14 -14.12 7.88 -36.04
N VAL A 15 -14.69 8.44 -34.96
CA VAL A 15 -13.86 9.06 -33.90
C VAL A 15 -13.17 7.95 -33.12
N PRO A 16 -11.85 7.79 -33.23
CA PRO A 16 -11.15 6.79 -32.41
C PRO A 16 -11.30 7.18 -30.93
N PHE A 17 -11.98 6.34 -30.18
CA PHE A 17 -12.00 6.45 -28.72
C PHE A 17 -10.59 6.18 -28.24
N THR A 18 -9.75 7.21 -28.13
CA THR A 18 -8.44 7.11 -27.53
C THR A 18 -8.64 6.83 -26.05
N LEU A 19 -8.55 5.55 -25.67
CA LEU A 19 -8.48 5.12 -24.29
C LEU A 19 -7.19 5.71 -23.73
N SER A 20 -7.28 6.85 -23.06
CA SER A 20 -6.14 7.45 -22.36
C SER A 20 -5.74 6.50 -21.25
N ALA A 21 -4.68 5.72 -21.47
CA ALA A 21 -4.08 4.90 -20.44
C ALA A 21 -3.62 5.84 -19.32
N GLN A 22 -4.33 5.84 -18.19
CA GLN A 22 -3.88 6.56 -17.01
C GLN A 22 -2.53 5.98 -16.58
N SER A 23 -1.47 6.74 -16.80
CA SER A 23 -0.14 6.37 -16.32
C SER A 23 -0.18 6.25 -14.79
N THR A 24 0.13 5.06 -14.27
CA THR A 24 0.31 4.87 -12.83
C THR A 24 1.38 5.83 -12.32
N PRO A 25 1.14 6.58 -11.24
CA PRO A 25 2.14 7.49 -10.72
C PRO A 25 3.39 6.71 -10.32
N LYS A 26 4.54 7.09 -10.84
CA LYS A 26 5.85 6.47 -10.52
C LYS A 26 6.31 6.78 -9.10
N THR A 27 5.75 7.80 -8.45
CA THR A 27 6.14 8.26 -7.11
C THR A 27 4.91 8.49 -6.25
N LEU A 28 5.01 8.11 -4.98
CA LEU A 28 3.99 8.37 -3.98
C LEU A 28 4.11 9.82 -3.47
N ARG A 29 3.01 10.54 -3.45
CA ARG A 29 2.98 11.91 -2.92
C ARG A 29 2.95 11.87 -1.40
N VAL A 30 3.85 12.63 -0.79
CA VAL A 30 3.91 12.80 0.66
C VAL A 30 3.24 14.13 1.03
N GLN A 31 2.39 14.10 2.04
CA GLN A 31 1.70 15.28 2.61
C GLN A 31 2.12 15.51 4.05
N TRP A 32 2.35 16.77 4.41
CA TRP A 32 2.61 17.17 5.80
C TRP A 32 1.30 17.40 6.53
N PHE A 33 1.16 16.80 7.70
CA PHE A 33 0.04 17.02 8.59
C PHE A 33 0.48 16.84 10.05
N ALA A 34 0.13 17.78 10.92
CA ALA A 34 0.48 17.77 12.35
C ALA A 34 1.97 17.44 12.62
N GLY A 35 2.88 18.07 11.86
CA GLY A 35 4.33 17.87 12.00
C GLY A 35 4.86 16.52 11.52
N ARG A 36 4.07 15.75 10.76
CA ARG A 36 4.44 14.44 10.24
C ARG A 36 4.13 14.31 8.76
N ARG A 37 4.82 13.40 8.12
CA ARG A 37 4.62 13.06 6.71
C ARG A 37 3.65 11.89 6.57
N TYR A 38 2.69 12.03 5.66
CA TYR A 38 1.66 11.04 5.39
C TYR A 38 1.58 10.71 3.90
N VAL A 39 1.23 9.47 3.59
CA VAL A 39 1.03 8.96 2.23
C VAL A 39 -0.43 8.53 2.08
N SER A 40 -1.06 8.91 0.98
CA SER A 40 -2.44 8.51 0.69
C SER A 40 -2.54 7.01 0.43
N LEU A 41 -3.47 6.33 1.10
CA LEU A 41 -3.74 4.92 0.84
C LEU A 41 -4.28 4.67 -0.58
N ASN A 42 -4.98 5.65 -1.16
CA ASN A 42 -5.40 5.60 -2.57
C ASN A 42 -4.19 5.62 -3.52
N ASP A 43 -3.17 6.43 -3.23
CA ASP A 43 -1.97 6.49 -4.05
C ASP A 43 -1.14 5.21 -3.91
N ILE A 44 -1.04 4.65 -2.69
CA ILE A 44 -0.42 3.35 -2.44
C ILE A 44 -1.14 2.25 -3.23
N ALA A 45 -2.48 2.19 -3.14
CA ALA A 45 -3.28 1.23 -3.87
C ALA A 45 -3.04 1.32 -5.38
N ARG A 46 -3.06 2.53 -5.93
CA ARG A 46 -2.82 2.78 -7.35
C ARG A 46 -1.39 2.41 -7.77
N PHE A 47 -0.40 2.78 -6.96
CA PHE A 47 1.02 2.53 -7.23
C PHE A 47 1.33 1.03 -7.33
N TYR A 48 0.77 0.21 -6.43
CA TYR A 48 0.97 -1.24 -6.41
C TYR A 48 -0.10 -2.03 -7.18
N GLY A 49 -1.08 -1.38 -7.81
CA GLY A 49 -2.17 -2.06 -8.51
C GLY A 49 -3.10 -2.82 -7.57
N MET A 50 -3.28 -2.34 -6.34
CA MET A 50 -4.16 -2.96 -5.34
C MET A 50 -5.58 -2.46 -5.49
N SER A 51 -6.55 -3.31 -5.21
CA SER A 51 -7.91 -2.86 -4.89
C SER A 51 -7.95 -2.35 -3.45
N MET A 52 -8.71 -1.28 -3.21
CA MET A 52 -8.94 -0.73 -1.88
C MET A 52 -10.43 -0.68 -1.58
N ASN A 53 -10.82 -1.21 -0.42
CA ASN A 53 -12.17 -1.10 0.11
C ASN A 53 -12.11 -0.45 1.50
N MET A 54 -13.00 0.51 1.75
CA MET A 54 -13.16 1.14 3.07
C MET A 54 -14.60 0.95 3.54
N GLU A 55 -14.77 0.28 4.66
CA GLU A 55 -16.06 0.04 5.28
C GLU A 55 -16.51 1.23 6.15
N ARG A 56 -17.79 1.31 6.45
CA ARG A 56 -18.38 2.39 7.28
C ARG A 56 -17.80 2.44 8.69
N ASN A 57 -17.36 1.31 9.24
CA ASN A 57 -16.71 1.19 10.55
C ASN A 57 -15.25 1.71 10.55
N GLY A 58 -14.76 2.22 9.42
CA GLY A 58 -13.40 2.70 9.26
C GLY A 58 -12.37 1.61 8.97
N ARG A 59 -12.78 0.37 8.76
CA ARG A 59 -11.88 -0.69 8.32
C ARG A 59 -11.50 -0.49 6.86
N ILE A 60 -10.21 -0.53 6.58
CA ILE A 60 -9.63 -0.39 5.24
C ILE A 60 -8.92 -1.68 4.89
N THR A 61 -9.23 -2.21 3.73
CA THR A 61 -8.59 -3.41 3.18
C THR A 61 -7.99 -3.06 1.83
N LEU A 62 -6.68 -3.28 1.68
CA LEU A 62 -6.00 -3.25 0.39
C LEU A 62 -5.65 -4.67 0.00
N THR A 63 -5.98 -5.05 -1.24
CA THR A 63 -5.78 -6.42 -1.73
C THR A 63 -5.05 -6.42 -3.06
N LEU A 64 -4.03 -7.25 -3.15
CA LEU A 64 -3.33 -7.65 -4.36
C LEU A 64 -3.32 -9.19 -4.39
N ARG A 65 -3.04 -9.81 -5.55
CA ARG A 65 -3.06 -11.28 -5.71
C ARG A 65 -2.40 -12.05 -4.56
N ASN A 66 -1.25 -11.59 -4.08
CA ASN A 66 -0.44 -12.25 -3.05
C ASN A 66 -0.22 -11.38 -1.80
N ALA A 67 -0.99 -10.30 -1.65
CA ALA A 67 -0.84 -9.41 -0.51
C ALA A 67 -2.20 -8.87 -0.06
N LYS A 68 -2.41 -8.89 1.25
CA LYS A 68 -3.61 -8.32 1.88
C LYS A 68 -3.18 -7.48 3.09
N ILE A 69 -3.57 -6.23 3.07
CA ILE A 69 -3.31 -5.28 4.15
C ILE A 69 -4.66 -4.89 4.75
N VAL A 70 -4.80 -5.04 6.05
CA VAL A 70 -6.00 -4.62 6.78
C VAL A 70 -5.59 -3.64 7.87
N MET A 71 -6.25 -2.51 7.92
CA MET A 71 -6.08 -1.50 8.96
C MET A 71 -7.42 -0.87 9.32
N THR A 72 -7.47 -0.19 10.44
CA THR A 72 -8.67 0.51 10.88
C THR A 72 -8.30 1.95 11.21
N LEU A 73 -9.11 2.91 10.77
CA LEU A 73 -8.95 4.33 11.09
C LEU A 73 -8.86 4.53 12.61
N ASN A 74 -7.97 5.42 13.01
CA ASN A 74 -7.73 5.78 14.41
C ASN A 74 -7.29 4.60 15.30
N LYS A 75 -6.86 3.48 14.72
CA LYS A 75 -6.31 2.32 15.44
C LYS A 75 -4.89 2.03 14.98
N ARG A 76 -3.98 1.76 15.93
CA ARG A 76 -2.57 1.48 15.65
C ARG A 76 -2.29 0.02 15.30
N TYR A 77 -3.27 -0.84 15.25
CA TYR A 77 -3.13 -2.25 14.91
C TYR A 77 -3.82 -2.59 13.60
N GLY A 78 -3.30 -3.58 12.93
CA GLY A 78 -3.81 -4.10 11.67
C GLY A 78 -3.22 -5.47 11.36
N SER A 79 -3.28 -5.88 10.11
CA SER A 79 -2.60 -7.11 9.67
C SER A 79 -2.04 -6.96 8.26
N LEU A 80 -0.93 -7.66 8.03
CA LEU A 80 -0.30 -7.84 6.72
C LEU A 80 -0.25 -9.34 6.43
N ASN A 81 -0.94 -9.77 5.39
CA ASN A 81 -1.07 -11.20 5.02
C ASN A 81 -1.52 -12.10 6.19
N GLY A 82 -2.41 -11.59 7.05
CA GLY A 82 -2.90 -12.30 8.24
C GLY A 82 -2.00 -12.15 9.49
N ILE A 83 -0.79 -11.64 9.37
CA ILE A 83 0.11 -11.41 10.49
C ILE A 83 -0.26 -10.07 11.15
N ALA A 84 -0.49 -10.08 12.46
CA ALA A 84 -0.79 -8.87 13.21
C ALA A 84 0.41 -7.90 13.21
N VAL A 85 0.12 -6.62 13.00
CA VAL A 85 1.13 -5.56 13.01
C VAL A 85 0.65 -4.37 13.84
N THR A 86 1.61 -3.65 14.41
CA THR A 86 1.35 -2.41 15.14
C THR A 86 1.99 -1.25 14.39
N TYR A 87 1.22 -0.24 14.09
CA TYR A 87 1.68 1.00 13.46
C TYR A 87 2.18 1.99 14.52
N LEU A 88 3.17 2.78 14.18
CA LEU A 88 3.62 3.87 15.05
C LEU A 88 2.55 4.95 15.18
N TYR A 89 1.85 5.24 14.08
CA TYR A 89 0.74 6.19 14.04
C TYR A 89 -0.50 5.55 13.41
N ALA A 90 -1.66 5.81 14.00
CA ALA A 90 -2.92 5.30 13.45
C ALA A 90 -3.20 5.91 12.07
N PRO A 91 -3.74 5.13 11.11
CA PRO A 91 -4.27 5.68 9.88
C PRO A 91 -5.36 6.73 10.16
N ALA A 92 -5.37 7.81 9.37
CA ALA A 92 -6.26 8.95 9.59
C ALA A 92 -6.92 9.41 8.29
N ILE A 93 -8.01 10.16 8.41
CA ILE A 93 -8.64 10.86 7.29
C ILE A 93 -8.06 12.27 7.20
N LEU A 94 -7.51 12.64 6.06
CA LEU A 94 -7.05 13.98 5.75
C LEU A 94 -7.74 14.45 4.46
N GLY A 95 -8.46 15.56 4.51
CA GLY A 95 -9.20 16.05 3.36
C GLY A 95 -10.18 15.04 2.75
N GLY A 96 -10.86 14.24 3.58
CA GLY A 96 -11.82 13.23 3.14
C GLY A 96 -11.20 11.94 2.56
N ARG A 97 -9.88 11.76 2.63
CA ARG A 97 -9.17 10.58 2.11
C ARG A 97 -8.38 9.88 3.22
N PRO A 98 -8.22 8.56 3.16
CA PRO A 98 -7.45 7.82 4.14
C PRO A 98 -5.94 7.93 3.85
N TYR A 99 -5.18 8.13 4.92
CA TYR A 99 -3.72 8.26 4.90
C TYR A 99 -3.08 7.39 5.97
N ILE A 100 -1.84 7.00 5.72
CA ILE A 100 -0.95 6.35 6.69
C ILE A 100 0.32 7.19 6.83
N SER A 101 1.00 7.14 7.98
CA SER A 101 2.28 7.82 8.12
C SER A 101 3.29 7.26 7.10
N GLU A 102 4.13 8.14 6.55
CA GLU A 102 5.21 7.70 5.64
C GLU A 102 6.16 6.72 6.32
N LEU A 103 6.38 6.90 7.63
CA LEU A 103 7.24 6.02 8.41
C LEU A 103 6.65 4.60 8.50
N ASP A 104 5.35 4.47 8.82
CA ASP A 104 4.67 3.17 8.85
C ASP A 104 4.60 2.54 7.46
N PHE A 105 4.34 3.34 6.43
CA PHE A 105 4.40 2.85 5.06
C PHE A 105 5.78 2.28 4.72
N SER A 106 6.85 3.05 4.93
CA SER A 106 8.21 2.67 4.52
C SER A 106 8.81 1.53 5.35
N LYS A 107 8.46 1.42 6.65
CA LYS A 107 9.06 0.44 7.57
C LYS A 107 8.21 -0.81 7.78
N VAL A 108 6.89 -0.73 7.61
CA VAL A 108 5.97 -1.84 7.88
C VAL A 108 5.36 -2.38 6.58
N ILE A 109 4.80 -1.51 5.73
CA ILE A 109 4.03 -1.95 4.55
C ILE A 109 4.94 -2.22 3.35
N GLU A 110 5.78 -1.26 2.99
CA GLU A 110 6.60 -1.29 1.77
C GLU A 110 7.52 -2.52 1.70
N PRO A 111 8.20 -2.96 2.78
CA PRO A 111 9.02 -4.17 2.73
C PRO A 111 8.23 -5.43 2.34
N VAL A 112 6.99 -5.57 2.83
CA VAL A 112 6.11 -6.69 2.49
C VAL A 112 5.62 -6.59 1.04
N MET A 113 5.23 -5.39 0.62
CA MET A 113 4.75 -5.12 -0.74
C MET A 113 5.85 -5.30 -1.78
N ARG A 114 7.06 -4.84 -1.49
CA ARG A 114 8.22 -5.02 -2.36
C ARG A 114 8.52 -6.49 -2.61
N ASN A 115 8.45 -7.32 -1.56
CA ASN A 115 8.62 -8.77 -1.69
C ASN A 115 7.50 -9.43 -2.48
N ALA A 116 6.27 -8.94 -2.37
CA ALA A 116 5.12 -9.46 -3.13
C ALA A 116 5.18 -9.10 -4.63
N THR A 117 5.88 -8.02 -4.99
CA THR A 117 6.04 -7.56 -6.37
C THR A 117 7.33 -8.03 -7.03
N LEU A 118 8.33 -8.43 -6.25
CA LEU A 118 9.60 -8.96 -6.76
C LEU A 118 9.46 -10.46 -7.13
N SER A 119 10.10 -10.84 -8.21
CA SER A 119 10.27 -12.28 -8.53
C SER A 119 11.05 -12.97 -7.42
N LYS A 120 10.67 -14.21 -7.08
CA LYS A 120 11.38 -15.01 -6.08
C LYS A 120 12.84 -15.16 -6.48
N ARG A 121 13.74 -14.52 -5.75
CA ARG A 121 15.19 -14.75 -5.86
C ARG A 121 15.57 -15.91 -4.95
N LYS A 122 16.39 -16.83 -5.47
CA LYS A 122 17.01 -17.87 -4.65
C LYS A 122 17.95 -17.19 -3.66
N VAL A 123 17.67 -17.30 -2.36
CA VAL A 123 18.59 -16.87 -1.31
C VAL A 123 19.83 -17.79 -1.37
N ARG A 124 21.01 -17.21 -1.55
CA ARG A 124 22.28 -17.95 -1.60
C ARG A 124 23.03 -17.88 -0.29
N THR A 125 22.90 -16.79 0.44
CA THR A 125 23.62 -16.55 1.69
C THR A 125 22.67 -15.87 2.67
N ILE A 126 22.64 -16.37 3.89
CA ILE A 126 21.97 -15.75 5.02
C ILE A 126 23.07 -15.42 6.03
N MET A 127 23.19 -14.15 6.39
CA MET A 127 24.04 -13.71 7.49
C MET A 127 23.18 -13.66 8.75
N ILE A 128 23.64 -14.34 9.78
CA ILE A 128 23.05 -14.28 11.13
C ILE A 128 24.02 -13.48 11.98
N ASP A 129 23.56 -12.35 12.50
CA ASP A 129 24.27 -11.54 13.46
C ASP A 129 23.62 -11.78 14.84
N PRO A 130 24.15 -12.71 15.64
CA PRO A 130 23.60 -12.98 16.97
C PRO A 130 23.88 -11.78 17.87
N GLY A 131 22.83 -11.09 18.28
CA GLY A 131 22.93 -10.12 19.38
C GLY A 131 23.16 -10.84 20.70
N HIS A 132 23.75 -10.12 21.64
CA HIS A 132 24.09 -10.60 23.00
C HIS A 132 25.11 -11.77 23.01
N GLY A 133 25.66 -12.07 24.12
CA GLY A 133 26.63 -13.14 24.29
C GLY A 133 27.73 -12.82 25.34
N GLY A 134 28.51 -13.79 25.68
CA GLY A 134 29.50 -13.65 26.75
C GLY A 134 28.87 -13.34 28.12
N LYS A 135 29.16 -12.16 28.66
CA LYS A 135 28.56 -11.68 29.90
C LYS A 135 27.20 -10.98 29.73
N ASP A 136 26.83 -10.65 28.52
CA ASP A 136 25.54 -10.01 28.17
C ASP A 136 24.54 -11.09 27.74
N ASN A 137 23.70 -11.48 28.66
CA ASN A 137 22.65 -12.48 28.39
C ASN A 137 21.42 -11.89 27.71
N GLY A 138 21.38 -10.60 27.44
CA GLY A 138 20.19 -9.94 26.90
C GLY A 138 19.05 -9.82 27.93
N ALA A 139 17.86 -9.47 27.42
CA ALA A 139 16.65 -9.40 28.23
C ALA A 139 16.03 -10.80 28.42
N PRO A 140 15.67 -11.22 29.64
CA PRO A 140 15.01 -12.49 29.85
C PRO A 140 13.66 -12.53 29.19
N GLY A 141 13.31 -13.64 28.54
CA GLY A 141 12.00 -13.91 28.03
C GLY A 141 10.92 -13.97 29.12
N ALA A 142 9.65 -14.06 28.73
CA ALA A 142 8.51 -14.11 29.67
C ALA A 142 8.63 -15.20 30.75
N ASN A 143 9.32 -16.29 30.44
CA ASN A 143 9.54 -17.42 31.35
C ASN A 143 10.98 -17.39 31.99
N ARG A 144 11.70 -16.25 31.97
CA ARG A 144 13.07 -16.11 32.41
C ARG A 144 14.06 -17.09 31.76
N VAL A 145 13.77 -17.53 30.54
CA VAL A 145 14.72 -18.31 29.73
C VAL A 145 15.53 -17.31 28.89
N TRP A 146 16.86 -17.48 28.94
CA TRP A 146 17.83 -16.66 28.18
C TRP A 146 17.98 -17.15 26.75
#